data_e43c3e9289b28346538f8af636c17321
#
_entry.id   e43c3e9289b28346538f8af636c17321
#
_cell.length_a   1.000
_cell.length_b   1.000
_cell.length_c   1.000
_cell.angle_alpha   90.00
_cell.angle_beta   90.00
_cell.angle_gamma   90.00
#
_symmetry.space_group_name_H-M   'P 1'
#
loop_
_entity.id
_entity.type
_entity.pdbx_description
1 polymer ?
#
loop_
_entity_poly.entity_id
_entity_poly.type
_entity_poly.pdbx_seq_one_letter_code
_entity_poly.pdbx_strand_id
1 'polypeptide(L)'
;MEKQSSRRGLLKNAAKAAVAVTGGAVLASTAKAQAPATLEKKSYPAKPRTDPSAAPPLFSSAVSYGNLVFLAGVGYHESGTIEEATKHVLDELEKNLQSAGSSMEKVLKVNVYLNDIKDWARMNTAYAGRWGQVPPVRTTIAPAGGIPGNSLVEIDLIAYI
;
A
#
# COMPACT_ATOMS: atom_id res chain seq x y z
N MET A 1 0.35 52.99 -9.18
CA MET A 1 1.37 52.01 -9.63
C MET A 1 1.77 51.17 -8.43
N GLU A 2 1.19 49.99 -8.32
CA GLU A 2 1.39 49.06 -7.21
C GLU A 2 2.61 48.17 -7.50
N LYS A 3 3.64 48.17 -6.63
CA LYS A 3 4.82 47.31 -6.79
C LYS A 3 4.50 45.90 -6.36
N GLN A 4 4.41 44.95 -7.30
CA GLN A 4 4.38 43.54 -7.02
C GLN A 4 5.63 43.09 -6.24
N SER A 5 5.45 42.63 -5.02
CA SER A 5 6.46 42.03 -4.20
C SER A 5 6.81 40.62 -4.71
N SER A 6 8.05 40.43 -5.18
CA SER A 6 8.55 39.14 -5.67
C SER A 6 8.66 38.11 -4.54
N ARG A 7 8.17 36.88 -4.78
CA ARG A 7 8.26 35.74 -3.83
C ARG A 7 9.69 35.42 -3.35
N ARG A 8 10.71 35.86 -4.07
CA ARG A 8 12.12 35.72 -3.67
C ARG A 8 12.55 36.71 -2.55
N GLY A 9 11.80 37.81 -2.35
CA GLY A 9 12.08 38.80 -1.29
C GLY A 9 11.58 38.34 0.08
N LEU A 10 10.53 37.48 0.12
CA LEU A 10 9.93 37.05 1.39
C LEU A 10 10.83 36.08 2.17
N LEU A 11 11.61 35.24 1.45
CA LEU A 11 12.50 34.24 2.09
C LEU A 11 13.79 34.83 2.69
N LYS A 12 14.18 36.04 2.28
CA LYS A 12 15.37 36.68 2.82
C LYS A 12 15.11 37.46 4.11
N ASN A 13 13.87 37.81 4.42
CA ASN A 13 13.53 38.61 5.63
C ASN A 13 13.14 37.72 6.84
N ALA A 14 12.91 36.42 6.66
CA ALA A 14 12.63 35.50 7.77
C ALA A 14 13.86 35.17 8.64
N ALA A 15 15.08 35.52 8.20
CA ALA A 15 16.34 35.19 8.89
C ALA A 15 16.86 36.29 9.82
N LYS A 16 16.15 37.43 9.99
CA LYS A 16 16.67 38.61 10.76
C LYS A 16 15.85 39.03 11.98
N ALA A 17 14.85 38.30 12.39
CA ALA A 17 14.02 38.63 13.54
C ALA A 17 14.14 37.59 14.66
N ALA A 18 15.32 37.46 15.26
CA ALA A 18 15.48 36.82 16.55
C ALA A 18 16.83 37.12 17.16
N VAL A 19 16.99 38.29 17.79
CA VAL A 19 17.91 38.46 18.95
C VAL A 19 17.40 39.63 19.75
N ALA A 20 16.75 39.40 20.86
CA ALA A 20 16.84 40.10 22.13
C ALA A 20 15.85 39.48 23.13
N VAL A 21 16.24 38.45 23.88
CA VAL A 21 15.69 38.18 25.21
C VAL A 21 16.83 37.65 26.09
N THR A 22 16.99 38.32 27.19
CA THR A 22 17.83 38.11 28.35
C THR A 22 17.82 36.70 28.93
N GLY A 23 19.02 36.17 29.25
CA GLY A 23 19.29 35.32 30.40
C GLY A 23 18.48 34.04 30.56
N GLY A 24 18.69 33.06 29.71
CA GLY A 24 18.27 31.69 29.92
C GLY A 24 19.04 30.79 28.96
N ALA A 25 19.77 29.81 29.48
CA ALA A 25 20.48 28.83 28.64
C ALA A 25 19.49 28.05 27.79
N VAL A 26 19.27 28.49 26.55
CA VAL A 26 18.56 27.71 25.54
C VAL A 26 19.50 26.59 25.12
N LEU A 27 19.27 25.38 25.63
CA LEU A 27 19.84 24.19 25.05
C LEU A 27 19.30 24.08 23.61
N ALA A 28 20.07 24.59 22.66
CA ALA A 28 19.83 24.36 21.25
C ALA A 28 19.98 22.84 21.03
N SER A 29 18.87 22.15 21.06
CA SER A 29 18.79 20.78 20.56
C SER A 29 19.12 20.85 19.07
N THR A 30 20.35 20.57 18.72
CA THR A 30 20.75 20.34 17.33
C THR A 30 20.07 19.05 16.90
N ALA A 31 18.86 19.17 16.38
CA ALA A 31 18.23 18.06 15.65
C ALA A 31 19.16 17.71 14.50
N LYS A 32 19.95 16.65 14.70
CA LYS A 32 20.80 16.09 13.66
C LYS A 32 19.86 15.70 12.52
N ALA A 33 19.93 16.45 11.42
CA ALA A 33 19.15 16.09 10.23
C ALA A 33 19.54 14.67 9.85
N GLN A 34 18.61 13.74 10.06
CA GLN A 34 18.81 12.35 9.69
C GLN A 34 18.89 12.30 8.17
N ALA A 35 19.99 11.75 7.65
CA ALA A 35 20.13 11.56 6.22
C ALA A 35 18.87 10.85 5.69
N PRO A 36 18.33 11.24 4.51
CA PRO A 36 17.16 10.59 3.96
C PRO A 36 17.43 9.10 3.85
N ALA A 37 16.55 8.27 4.44
CA ALA A 37 16.67 6.83 4.36
C ALA A 37 16.69 6.43 2.88
N THR A 38 17.69 5.65 2.48
CA THR A 38 17.75 5.11 1.11
C THR A 38 16.56 4.19 0.92
N LEU A 39 15.63 4.59 0.02
CA LEU A 39 14.47 3.78 -0.30
C LEU A 39 14.91 2.57 -1.10
N GLU A 40 14.60 1.38 -0.63
CA GLU A 40 14.95 0.11 -1.27
C GLU A 40 13.68 -0.71 -1.52
N LYS A 41 13.64 -1.40 -2.68
CA LYS A 41 12.58 -2.35 -3.00
C LYS A 41 12.86 -3.67 -2.29
N LYS A 42 11.89 -4.16 -1.50
CA LYS A 42 11.96 -5.46 -0.80
C LYS A 42 10.83 -6.37 -1.24
N SER A 43 11.07 -7.68 -1.36
CA SER A 43 10.04 -8.69 -1.66
C SER A 43 9.64 -9.47 -0.41
N TYR A 44 8.40 -9.95 -0.38
CA TYR A 44 7.85 -10.74 0.72
C TYR A 44 7.11 -11.99 0.18
N PRO A 45 7.22 -13.15 0.87
CA PRO A 45 8.24 -13.40 1.87
C PRO A 45 9.64 -13.21 1.27
N ALA A 46 10.58 -12.73 2.09
CA ALA A 46 11.98 -12.61 1.67
C ALA A 46 12.53 -14.03 1.42
N LYS A 47 12.54 -14.45 0.17
CA LYS A 47 13.16 -15.73 -0.22
C LYS A 47 14.57 -15.44 -0.72
N PRO A 48 15.63 -15.83 0.02
CA PRO A 48 16.98 -15.81 -0.51
C PRO A 48 17.02 -16.68 -1.77
N ARG A 49 17.64 -16.19 -2.84
CA ARG A 49 17.94 -17.04 -4.00
C ARG A 49 18.99 -18.06 -3.55
N THR A 50 18.57 -19.31 -3.40
CA THR A 50 19.45 -20.42 -3.04
C THR A 50 20.26 -20.91 -4.24
N ASP A 51 19.78 -20.66 -5.46
CA ASP A 51 20.46 -20.97 -6.72
C ASP A 51 20.52 -19.69 -7.60
N PRO A 52 21.72 -19.08 -7.76
CA PRO A 52 21.91 -17.93 -8.62
C PRO A 52 21.67 -18.21 -10.12
N SER A 53 21.76 -19.48 -10.54
CA SER A 53 21.54 -19.91 -11.93
C SER A 53 20.07 -20.14 -12.27
N ALA A 54 19.20 -20.30 -11.27
CA ALA A 54 17.77 -20.45 -11.49
C ALA A 54 17.17 -19.16 -12.07
N ALA A 55 16.23 -19.29 -13.00
CA ALA A 55 15.47 -18.17 -13.51
C ALA A 55 14.75 -17.46 -12.36
N PRO A 56 14.69 -16.11 -12.35
CA PRO A 56 13.93 -15.38 -11.35
C PRO A 56 12.43 -15.72 -11.46
N PRO A 57 11.68 -15.70 -10.34
CA PRO A 57 10.24 -15.89 -10.39
C PRO A 57 9.60 -14.81 -11.27
N LEU A 58 8.48 -15.14 -11.92
CA LEU A 58 7.73 -14.20 -12.78
C LEU A 58 7.26 -12.96 -12.01
N PHE A 59 6.88 -13.13 -10.75
CA PHE A 59 6.43 -12.06 -9.87
C PHE A 59 6.69 -12.39 -8.40
N SER A 60 6.52 -11.40 -7.52
CA SER A 60 6.56 -11.55 -6.07
C SER A 60 5.14 -11.45 -5.51
N SER A 61 4.82 -12.19 -4.45
CA SER A 61 3.51 -12.09 -3.78
C SER A 61 3.27 -10.70 -3.19
N ALA A 62 4.33 -10.07 -2.67
CA ALA A 62 4.29 -8.68 -2.23
C ALA A 62 5.66 -8.02 -2.40
N VAL A 63 5.65 -6.71 -2.63
CA VAL A 63 6.85 -5.87 -2.62
C VAL A 63 6.58 -4.59 -1.84
N SER A 64 7.60 -4.07 -1.13
CA SER A 64 7.54 -2.75 -0.51
C SER A 64 8.54 -1.78 -1.13
N TYR A 65 8.22 -0.48 -1.04
CA TYR A 65 9.11 0.63 -1.33
C TYR A 65 8.77 1.79 -0.40
N GLY A 66 9.73 2.18 0.42
CA GLY A 66 9.46 3.08 1.53
C GLY A 66 8.53 2.41 2.54
N ASN A 67 7.45 3.10 2.88
CA ASN A 67 6.40 2.59 3.78
C ASN A 67 5.18 2.01 3.03
N LEU A 68 5.21 1.91 1.70
CA LEU A 68 4.14 1.30 0.93
C LEU A 68 4.45 -0.17 0.63
N VAL A 69 3.41 -0.99 0.67
CA VAL A 69 3.47 -2.39 0.24
C VAL A 69 2.40 -2.65 -0.82
N PHE A 70 2.79 -3.35 -1.87
CA PHE A 70 1.99 -3.72 -3.03
C PHE A 70 1.87 -5.24 -3.03
N LEU A 71 0.65 -5.75 -3.02
CA LEU A 71 0.38 -7.17 -3.11
C LEU A 71 -0.07 -7.53 -4.53
N ALA A 72 0.44 -8.66 -5.02
CA ALA A 72 -0.02 -9.24 -6.27
C ALA A 72 -1.47 -9.72 -6.14
N GLY A 73 -2.15 -9.90 -7.28
CA GLY A 73 -3.46 -10.53 -7.34
C GLY A 73 -3.44 -11.93 -6.72
N VAL A 74 -4.44 -12.21 -5.90
CA VAL A 74 -4.72 -13.52 -5.33
C VAL A 74 -6.05 -13.99 -5.87
N GLY A 75 -6.07 -15.17 -6.50
CA GLY A 75 -7.27 -15.85 -6.98
C GLY A 75 -7.57 -17.10 -6.16
N TYR A 76 -8.73 -17.68 -6.41
CA TYR A 76 -9.16 -18.96 -5.84
C TYR A 76 -9.49 -19.94 -6.96
N HIS A 77 -8.77 -21.07 -7.01
CA HIS A 77 -8.79 -22.01 -8.14
C HIS A 77 -9.46 -23.34 -7.82
N GLU A 78 -10.15 -23.42 -6.68
CA GLU A 78 -10.94 -24.58 -6.30
C GLU A 78 -12.42 -24.35 -6.64
N SER A 79 -13.22 -25.43 -6.63
CA SER A 79 -14.67 -25.33 -6.76
C SER A 79 -15.29 -24.71 -5.50
N GLY A 80 -16.28 -23.85 -5.67
CA GLY A 80 -16.97 -23.21 -4.56
C GLY A 80 -17.87 -22.08 -5.00
N THR A 81 -18.44 -21.39 -4.03
CA THR A 81 -19.25 -20.20 -4.23
C THR A 81 -18.39 -18.94 -4.29
N ILE A 82 -18.93 -17.85 -4.81
CA ILE A 82 -18.23 -16.57 -4.84
C ILE A 82 -17.91 -16.06 -3.42
N GLU A 83 -18.76 -16.34 -2.44
CA GLU A 83 -18.54 -15.97 -1.05
C GLU A 83 -17.34 -16.73 -0.46
N GLU A 84 -17.25 -18.04 -0.68
CA GLU A 84 -16.14 -18.89 -0.24
C GLU A 84 -14.83 -18.45 -0.90
N ALA A 85 -14.86 -18.26 -2.23
CA ALA A 85 -13.72 -17.76 -2.98
C ALA A 85 -13.25 -16.39 -2.46
N THR A 86 -14.17 -15.45 -2.25
CA THR A 86 -13.84 -14.11 -1.74
C THR A 86 -13.23 -14.18 -0.34
N LYS A 87 -13.83 -14.99 0.55
CA LYS A 87 -13.29 -15.19 1.89
C LYS A 87 -11.85 -15.73 1.84
N HIS A 88 -11.62 -16.77 1.07
CA HIS A 88 -10.30 -17.39 0.91
C HIS A 88 -9.27 -16.38 0.41
N VAL A 89 -9.59 -15.65 -0.66
CA VAL A 89 -8.71 -14.63 -1.25
C VAL A 89 -8.34 -13.56 -0.22
N LEU A 90 -9.31 -13.07 0.56
CA LEU A 90 -9.06 -12.07 1.60
C LEU A 90 -8.21 -12.62 2.76
N ASP A 91 -8.41 -13.89 3.14
CA ASP A 91 -7.59 -14.54 4.17
C ASP A 91 -6.13 -14.73 3.71
N GLU A 92 -5.89 -15.04 2.44
CA GLU A 92 -4.53 -15.13 1.88
C GLU A 92 -3.87 -13.74 1.74
N LEU A 93 -4.62 -12.73 1.33
CA LEU A 93 -4.12 -11.34 1.30
C LEU A 93 -3.74 -10.85 2.71
N GLU A 94 -4.52 -11.18 3.73
CA GLU A 94 -4.21 -10.86 5.13
C GLU A 94 -2.88 -11.49 5.58
N LYS A 95 -2.65 -12.77 5.27
CA LYS A 95 -1.37 -13.46 5.55
C LYS A 95 -0.19 -12.78 4.83
N ASN A 96 -0.39 -12.40 3.56
CA ASN A 96 0.64 -11.70 2.80
C ASN A 96 0.95 -10.31 3.39
N LEU A 97 -0.08 -9.55 3.82
CA LEU A 97 0.09 -8.28 4.54
C LEU A 97 0.89 -8.47 5.83
N GLN A 98 0.52 -9.46 6.66
CA GLN A 98 1.21 -9.77 7.90
C GLN A 98 2.68 -10.12 7.67
N SER A 99 2.99 -10.88 6.61
CA SER A 99 4.37 -11.21 6.24
C SER A 99 5.21 -9.98 5.88
N ALA A 100 4.56 -8.92 5.39
CA ALA A 100 5.18 -7.64 5.06
C ALA A 100 5.15 -6.61 6.21
N GLY A 101 4.61 -6.97 7.39
CA GLY A 101 4.51 -6.07 8.54
C GLY A 101 3.34 -5.09 8.48
N SER A 102 2.33 -5.42 7.66
CA SER A 102 1.10 -4.64 7.48
C SER A 102 -0.14 -5.39 8.02
N SER A 103 -1.34 -4.87 7.78
CA SER A 103 -2.60 -5.46 8.18
C SER A 103 -3.74 -5.02 7.27
N MET A 104 -4.90 -5.67 7.36
CA MET A 104 -6.10 -5.31 6.60
C MET A 104 -6.56 -3.86 6.86
N GLU A 105 -6.41 -3.36 8.09
CA GLU A 105 -6.77 -1.99 8.47
C GLU A 105 -5.85 -0.92 7.84
N LYS A 106 -4.66 -1.32 7.40
CA LYS A 106 -3.68 -0.44 6.75
C LYS A 106 -3.82 -0.41 5.23
N VAL A 107 -4.80 -1.10 4.67
CA VAL A 107 -5.02 -1.12 3.22
C VAL A 107 -5.57 0.21 2.76
N LEU A 108 -4.97 0.77 1.71
CA LEU A 108 -5.32 2.06 1.11
C LEU A 108 -6.17 1.88 -0.14
N LYS A 109 -5.85 0.89 -0.96
CA LYS A 109 -6.54 0.63 -2.23
C LYS A 109 -6.70 -0.86 -2.46
N VAL A 110 -7.85 -1.22 -3.03
CA VAL A 110 -8.19 -2.58 -3.47
C VAL A 110 -8.70 -2.53 -4.91
N ASN A 111 -8.22 -3.44 -5.74
CA ASN A 111 -8.82 -3.77 -7.02
C ASN A 111 -9.45 -5.16 -6.91
N VAL A 112 -10.70 -5.28 -7.33
CA VAL A 112 -11.46 -6.53 -7.37
C VAL A 112 -11.81 -6.84 -8.82
N TYR A 113 -11.42 -8.03 -9.26
CA TYR A 113 -11.75 -8.58 -10.56
C TYR A 113 -12.71 -9.75 -10.35
N LEU A 114 -13.88 -9.70 -10.99
CA LEU A 114 -14.89 -10.74 -10.93
C LEU A 114 -14.92 -11.50 -12.25
N ASN A 115 -15.07 -12.80 -12.21
CA ASN A 115 -15.27 -13.59 -13.44
C ASN A 115 -16.63 -13.29 -14.08
N ASP A 116 -17.69 -13.08 -13.27
CA ASP A 116 -19.00 -12.59 -13.70
C ASP A 116 -19.42 -11.40 -12.84
N ILE A 117 -19.80 -10.29 -13.46
CA ILE A 117 -20.29 -9.10 -12.77
C ILE A 117 -21.55 -9.35 -11.94
N LYS A 118 -22.32 -10.37 -12.26
CA LYS A 118 -23.52 -10.78 -11.49
C LYS A 118 -23.20 -11.20 -10.07
N ASP A 119 -21.96 -11.63 -9.81
CA ASP A 119 -21.48 -12.01 -8.47
C ASP A 119 -21.16 -10.81 -7.56
N TRP A 120 -21.24 -9.59 -8.08
CA TRP A 120 -20.88 -8.38 -7.35
C TRP A 120 -21.54 -8.25 -5.97
N ALA A 121 -22.86 -8.47 -5.90
CA ALA A 121 -23.60 -8.36 -4.65
C ALA A 121 -23.21 -9.44 -3.63
N ARG A 122 -23.04 -10.67 -4.08
CA ARG A 122 -22.66 -11.82 -3.26
C ARG A 122 -21.20 -11.71 -2.78
N MET A 123 -20.28 -11.29 -3.65
CA MET A 123 -18.90 -10.99 -3.29
C MET A 123 -18.87 -9.95 -2.17
N ASN A 124 -19.66 -8.88 -2.23
CA ASN A 124 -19.71 -7.85 -1.22
C ASN A 124 -20.08 -8.37 0.17
N THR A 125 -20.88 -9.42 0.29
CA THR A 125 -21.23 -9.99 1.61
C THR A 125 -20.02 -10.56 2.33
N ALA A 126 -19.10 -11.21 1.61
CA ALA A 126 -17.86 -11.73 2.18
C ALA A 126 -16.76 -10.66 2.32
N TYR A 127 -16.83 -9.60 1.52
CA TYR A 127 -15.87 -8.48 1.53
C TYR A 127 -16.10 -7.52 2.70
N ALA A 128 -17.35 -7.37 3.15
CA ALA A 128 -17.73 -6.43 4.18
C ALA A 128 -17.06 -6.76 5.53
N GLY A 129 -16.72 -5.71 6.29
CA GLY A 129 -16.19 -5.84 7.66
C GLY A 129 -14.71 -6.25 7.76
N ARG A 130 -13.99 -6.40 6.65
CA ARG A 130 -12.57 -6.84 6.64
C ARG A 130 -11.56 -5.71 6.86
N TRP A 131 -11.96 -4.45 6.81
CA TRP A 131 -11.08 -3.29 6.60
C TRP A 131 -10.98 -2.32 7.78
N GLY A 132 -11.49 -2.69 8.96
CA GLY A 132 -11.54 -1.81 10.12
C GLY A 132 -12.56 -0.66 9.96
N GLN A 133 -12.32 0.45 10.64
CA GLN A 133 -13.24 1.60 10.70
C GLN A 133 -13.23 2.46 9.43
N VAL A 134 -12.12 2.49 8.70
CA VAL A 134 -11.95 3.29 7.49
C VAL A 134 -11.63 2.35 6.32
N PRO A 135 -12.64 1.95 5.53
CA PRO A 135 -12.42 1.06 4.38
C PRO A 135 -11.51 1.70 3.32
N PRO A 136 -10.74 0.89 2.57
CA PRO A 136 -9.91 1.37 1.47
C PRO A 136 -10.76 1.88 0.30
N VAL A 137 -10.16 2.70 -0.56
CA VAL A 137 -10.76 2.97 -1.86
C VAL A 137 -10.75 1.70 -2.71
N ARG A 138 -11.84 1.44 -3.47
CA ARG A 138 -11.99 0.20 -4.25
C ARG A 138 -12.40 0.47 -5.69
N THR A 139 -11.85 -0.32 -6.61
CA THR A 139 -12.35 -0.47 -7.98
C THR A 139 -12.80 -1.93 -8.16
N THR A 140 -13.96 -2.15 -8.80
CA THR A 140 -14.44 -3.49 -9.13
C THR A 140 -14.81 -3.54 -10.60
N ILE A 141 -14.29 -4.53 -11.32
CA ILE A 141 -14.59 -4.78 -12.73
C ILE A 141 -14.77 -6.30 -12.97
N ALA A 142 -15.37 -6.64 -14.10
CA ALA A 142 -15.37 -7.99 -14.63
C ALA A 142 -14.69 -7.93 -16.03
N PRO A 143 -13.49 -8.50 -16.19
CA PRO A 143 -12.79 -8.51 -17.47
C PRO A 143 -13.52 -9.43 -18.48
N ALA A 144 -13.63 -9.01 -19.73
CA ALA A 144 -14.36 -9.74 -20.77
C ALA A 144 -13.79 -11.15 -21.05
N GLY A 145 -12.51 -11.37 -20.81
CA GLY A 145 -11.84 -12.66 -21.00
C GLY A 145 -11.82 -13.57 -19.77
N GLY A 146 -12.48 -13.18 -18.67
CA GLY A 146 -12.44 -13.90 -17.40
C GLY A 146 -11.14 -13.69 -16.64
N ILE A 147 -10.92 -14.49 -15.59
CA ILE A 147 -9.76 -14.47 -14.73
C ILE A 147 -8.90 -15.71 -15.02
N PRO A 148 -7.56 -15.59 -15.10
CA PRO A 148 -6.67 -16.73 -15.30
C PRO A 148 -6.93 -17.85 -14.29
N GLY A 149 -6.88 -19.11 -14.77
CA GLY A 149 -7.11 -20.27 -13.92
C GLY A 149 -8.56 -20.46 -13.46
N ASN A 150 -9.50 -19.80 -14.13
CA ASN A 150 -10.95 -19.89 -13.83
C ASN A 150 -11.34 -19.48 -12.41
N SER A 151 -10.57 -18.60 -11.79
CA SER A 151 -10.94 -18.04 -10.48
C SER A 151 -12.24 -17.24 -10.59
N LEU A 152 -13.14 -17.36 -9.62
CA LEU A 152 -14.37 -16.56 -9.55
C LEU A 152 -14.08 -15.10 -9.19
N VAL A 153 -13.01 -14.84 -8.44
CA VAL A 153 -12.57 -13.52 -8.01
C VAL A 153 -11.06 -13.48 -7.90
N GLU A 154 -10.47 -12.36 -8.27
CA GLU A 154 -9.08 -12.03 -7.96
C GLU A 154 -9.04 -10.66 -7.31
N ILE A 155 -8.16 -10.48 -6.34
CA ILE A 155 -8.02 -9.21 -5.61
C ILE A 155 -6.53 -8.89 -5.46
N ASP A 156 -6.15 -7.66 -5.82
CA ASP A 156 -4.86 -7.06 -5.47
C ASP A 156 -5.06 -5.82 -4.59
N LEU A 157 -4.01 -5.40 -3.89
CA LEU A 157 -4.13 -4.25 -3.00
C LEU A 157 -2.81 -3.51 -2.76
N ILE A 158 -2.95 -2.28 -2.26
CA ILE A 158 -1.86 -1.43 -1.78
C ILE A 158 -2.16 -1.07 -0.33
N ALA A 159 -1.16 -1.22 0.54
CA ALA A 159 -1.22 -0.90 1.95
C ALA A 159 0.01 -0.09 2.38
N TYR A 160 0.06 0.30 3.67
CA TYR A 160 1.25 0.87 4.28
C TYR A 160 1.75 -0.01 5.43
N ILE A 161 3.02 0.14 5.79
CA ILE A 161 3.69 -0.59 6.88
C ILE A 161 3.73 0.28 8.13
#